data_dcaafcd852a731acd3a8aa3ac5dc875f
#
_entry.id   dcaafcd852a731acd3a8aa3ac5dc875f
#
_cell.length_a   1.000
_cell.length_b   1.000
_cell.length_c   1.000
_cell.angle_alpha   90.00
_cell.angle_beta   90.00
_cell.angle_gamma   90.00
#
_symmetry.space_group_name_H-M   'P 1'
#
loop_
_entity.id
_entity.type
_entity.pdbx_description
1 polymer ?
#
loop_
_entity_poly.entity_id
_entity_poly.type
_entity_poly.pdbx_seq_one_letter_code
_entity_poly.pdbx_strand_id
1 'polypeptide(L)'
;PIDGKKVAVIGNGPSAAQFIPEVAKVAKEMTVFQRSPCHVVPRNDKEYGAIAKFLFAFAGVRRLYRGLLYYALERNFTIFNETKKSRFMIKLLNLPGDMTKAVADHFDEQVTDPALREVLKPDYAIGCKRVVISDDYYPALQRENVTVETSGIEKITKTGIQTVDGETHVFDSIVYGTGFASTDFLAPLDVSGTQGVDLNSAWKDGAEAYLGITMPNFPNFFMLYGPNTNLGHNSIIFMIECQVDYVLSCLDKLDAQKATSM
;
A
#
# COMPACT_ATOMS: atom_id res chain seq x y z
N PRO A 1 24.58 -6.04 7.22
CA PRO A 1 24.13 -6.57 8.49
C PRO A 1 23.84 -5.41 9.45
N ILE A 2 22.65 -5.45 10.09
CA ILE A 2 22.19 -4.41 11.04
C ILE A 2 22.14 -4.93 12.47
N ASP A 3 22.51 -6.20 12.67
CA ASP A 3 22.51 -6.87 13.97
C ASP A 3 23.41 -6.14 14.98
N GLY A 4 22.86 -5.82 16.13
CA GLY A 4 23.55 -5.15 17.22
C GLY A 4 23.92 -3.70 16.96
N LYS A 5 23.42 -3.08 15.88
CA LYS A 5 23.71 -1.69 15.49
C LYS A 5 22.65 -0.71 15.95
N LYS A 6 23.03 0.56 16.00
CA LYS A 6 22.10 1.70 16.09
C LYS A 6 21.58 2.04 14.71
N VAL A 7 20.27 1.90 14.52
CA VAL A 7 19.63 2.01 13.21
C VAL A 7 18.64 3.15 13.20
N ALA A 8 18.74 4.04 12.21
CA ALA A 8 17.69 4.99 11.88
C ALA A 8 16.79 4.41 10.78
N VAL A 9 15.49 4.56 10.93
CA VAL A 9 14.49 4.28 9.87
C VAL A 9 13.80 5.59 9.53
N ILE A 10 13.88 6.00 8.27
CA ILE A 10 13.21 7.22 7.81
C ILE A 10 11.94 6.84 7.06
N GLY A 11 10.79 7.17 7.65
CA GLY A 11 9.47 6.88 7.10
C GLY A 11 8.76 5.69 7.75
N ASN A 12 7.44 5.71 7.66
CA ASN A 12 6.52 4.76 8.29
C ASN A 12 5.40 4.27 7.34
N GLY A 13 5.63 4.39 6.03
CA GLY A 13 4.69 3.89 5.02
C GLY A 13 4.57 2.36 4.99
N PRO A 14 3.74 1.80 4.09
CA PRO A 14 3.46 0.35 4.05
C PRO A 14 4.69 -0.55 3.96
N SER A 15 5.74 -0.11 3.25
CA SER A 15 7.00 -0.86 3.19
C SER A 15 7.75 -0.82 4.52
N ALA A 16 7.81 0.37 5.15
CA ALA A 16 8.46 0.53 6.44
C ALA A 16 7.77 -0.29 7.53
N ALA A 17 6.44 -0.29 7.56
CA ALA A 17 5.67 -1.09 8.51
C ALA A 17 5.90 -2.60 8.40
N GLN A 18 6.39 -3.10 7.26
CA GLN A 18 6.75 -4.52 7.10
C GLN A 18 8.16 -4.83 7.61
N PHE A 19 9.14 -3.94 7.42
CA PHE A 19 10.50 -4.23 7.85
C PHE A 19 10.84 -3.69 9.25
N ILE A 20 10.17 -2.67 9.76
CA ILE A 20 10.36 -2.14 11.11
C ILE A 20 10.30 -3.24 12.18
N PRO A 21 9.27 -4.13 12.19
CA PRO A 21 9.22 -5.21 13.17
C PRO A 21 10.43 -6.14 13.11
N GLU A 22 10.95 -6.43 11.91
CA GLU A 22 12.10 -7.32 11.74
C GLU A 22 13.41 -6.64 12.14
N VAL A 23 13.57 -5.35 11.78
CA VAL A 23 14.74 -4.56 12.21
C VAL A 23 14.79 -4.42 13.73
N ALA A 24 13.63 -4.16 14.36
CA ALA A 24 13.51 -4.01 15.81
C ALA A 24 13.95 -5.26 16.60
N LYS A 25 13.86 -6.45 16.00
CA LYS A 25 14.28 -7.71 16.65
C LYS A 25 15.80 -7.82 16.78
N VAL A 26 16.56 -7.24 15.84
CA VAL A 26 18.01 -7.46 15.71
C VAL A 26 18.83 -6.20 15.97
N ALA A 27 18.27 -5.01 15.82
CA ALA A 27 18.94 -3.76 16.12
C ALA A 27 19.20 -3.62 17.63
N LYS A 28 20.36 -3.05 17.99
CA LYS A 28 20.65 -2.67 19.38
C LYS A 28 19.73 -1.56 19.85
N GLU A 29 19.60 -0.52 19.02
CA GLU A 29 18.72 0.62 19.19
C GLU A 29 18.16 0.98 17.82
N MET A 30 16.90 1.34 17.75
CA MET A 30 16.24 1.79 16.51
C MET A 30 15.48 3.09 16.75
N THR A 31 15.69 4.09 15.88
CA THR A 31 14.88 5.31 15.88
C THR A 31 14.10 5.39 14.58
N VAL A 32 12.77 5.48 14.68
CA VAL A 32 11.87 5.63 13.55
C VAL A 32 11.49 7.09 13.41
N PHE A 33 11.97 7.74 12.36
CA PHE A 33 11.63 9.12 12.02
C PHE A 33 10.31 9.12 11.25
N GLN A 34 9.26 9.63 11.87
CA GLN A 34 7.95 9.74 11.23
C GLN A 34 7.49 11.20 11.17
N ARG A 35 7.15 11.67 9.98
CA ARG A 35 6.58 13.00 9.78
C ARG A 35 5.10 13.07 10.18
N SER A 36 4.36 12.00 9.95
CA SER A 36 2.95 11.86 10.32
C SER A 36 2.61 10.39 10.53
N PRO A 37 1.79 10.06 11.52
CA PRO A 37 1.37 8.68 11.78
C PRO A 37 0.53 8.12 10.63
N CYS A 38 0.37 6.80 10.58
CA CYS A 38 -0.46 6.12 9.60
C CYS A 38 -1.61 5.36 10.28
N HIS A 39 -2.73 5.24 9.56
CA HIS A 39 -3.79 4.33 9.97
C HIS A 39 -3.35 2.89 9.71
N VAL A 40 -3.50 2.03 10.72
CA VAL A 40 -3.16 0.61 10.63
C VAL A 40 -4.40 -0.24 10.91
N VAL A 41 -4.61 -1.26 10.09
CA VAL A 41 -5.63 -2.30 10.31
C VAL A 41 -4.96 -3.64 10.58
N PRO A 42 -5.60 -4.53 11.33
CA PRO A 42 -5.07 -5.86 11.55
C PRO A 42 -5.03 -6.64 10.23
N ARG A 43 -3.96 -7.39 10.03
CA ARG A 43 -3.79 -8.28 8.89
C ARG A 43 -4.70 -9.51 9.02
N ASN A 44 -4.86 -9.99 10.26
CA ASN A 44 -5.68 -11.16 10.56
C ASN A 44 -5.30 -12.41 9.74
N ASP A 45 -4.01 -12.55 9.43
CA ASP A 45 -3.51 -13.65 8.63
C ASP A 45 -3.56 -14.95 9.44
N LYS A 46 -4.26 -15.95 8.89
CA LYS A 46 -4.42 -17.25 9.52
C LYS A 46 -4.20 -18.35 8.49
N GLU A 47 -3.48 -19.39 8.90
CA GLU A 47 -3.36 -20.58 8.08
C GLU A 47 -4.73 -21.28 7.91
N TYR A 48 -5.00 -21.69 6.68
CA TYR A 48 -6.17 -22.51 6.41
C TYR A 48 -5.99 -23.90 7.04
N GLY A 49 -6.97 -24.33 7.82
CA GLY A 49 -7.02 -25.69 8.36
C GLY A 49 -7.15 -26.76 7.27
N ALA A 50 -6.90 -28.02 7.62
CA ALA A 50 -6.91 -29.15 6.68
C ALA A 50 -8.22 -29.27 5.87
N ILE A 51 -9.37 -29.04 6.50
CA ILE A 51 -10.68 -29.09 5.84
C ILE A 51 -10.79 -27.99 4.78
N ALA A 52 -10.38 -26.75 5.09
CA ALA A 52 -10.41 -25.67 4.13
C ALA A 52 -9.46 -25.92 2.96
N LYS A 53 -8.24 -26.41 3.23
CA LYS A 53 -7.28 -26.82 2.20
C LYS A 53 -7.86 -27.90 1.28
N PHE A 54 -8.55 -28.91 1.83
CA PHE A 54 -9.25 -29.93 1.05
C PHE A 54 -10.38 -29.35 0.19
N LEU A 55 -11.24 -28.52 0.76
CA LEU A 55 -12.34 -27.87 0.01
C LEU A 55 -11.82 -26.97 -1.11
N PHE A 56 -10.73 -26.26 -0.88
CA PHE A 56 -10.11 -25.42 -1.89
C PHE A 56 -9.38 -26.18 -3.01
N ALA A 57 -9.25 -27.52 -2.92
CA ALA A 57 -8.86 -28.33 -4.07
C ALA A 57 -9.91 -28.26 -5.20
N PHE A 58 -11.18 -28.00 -4.88
CA PHE A 58 -12.25 -27.89 -5.86
C PHE A 58 -12.35 -26.47 -6.44
N ALA A 59 -12.23 -26.35 -7.77
CA ALA A 59 -12.25 -25.05 -8.45
C ALA A 59 -13.52 -24.23 -8.19
N GLY A 60 -14.69 -24.89 -8.13
CA GLY A 60 -15.97 -24.24 -7.86
C GLY A 60 -16.01 -23.60 -6.46
N VAL A 61 -15.48 -24.27 -5.46
CA VAL A 61 -15.39 -23.73 -4.08
C VAL A 61 -14.46 -22.52 -4.04
N ARG A 62 -13.31 -22.59 -4.69
CA ARG A 62 -12.39 -21.45 -4.78
C ARG A 62 -13.03 -20.24 -5.46
N ARG A 63 -13.75 -20.46 -6.58
CA ARG A 63 -14.44 -19.36 -7.30
C ARG A 63 -15.51 -18.72 -6.44
N LEU A 64 -16.32 -19.52 -5.76
CA LEU A 64 -17.34 -19.02 -4.85
C LEU A 64 -16.71 -18.22 -3.70
N TYR A 65 -15.69 -18.76 -3.04
CA TYR A 65 -14.99 -18.09 -1.95
C TYR A 65 -14.36 -16.76 -2.39
N ARG A 66 -13.69 -16.75 -3.56
CA ARG A 66 -13.13 -15.52 -4.15
C ARG A 66 -14.22 -14.49 -4.44
N GLY A 67 -15.37 -14.91 -4.98
CA GLY A 67 -16.51 -14.03 -5.22
C GLY A 67 -17.04 -13.42 -3.92
N LEU A 68 -17.20 -14.22 -2.87
CA LEU A 68 -17.61 -13.72 -1.56
C LEU A 68 -16.63 -12.71 -0.96
N LEU A 69 -15.31 -12.99 -1.07
CA LEU A 69 -14.28 -12.05 -0.65
C LEU A 69 -14.32 -10.74 -1.45
N TYR A 70 -14.49 -10.84 -2.77
CA TYR A 70 -14.61 -9.66 -3.63
C TYR A 70 -15.77 -8.76 -3.15
N TYR A 71 -16.96 -9.31 -2.96
CA TYR A 71 -18.12 -8.55 -2.49
C TYR A 71 -17.92 -7.99 -1.07
N ALA A 72 -17.25 -8.72 -0.20
CA ALA A 72 -16.94 -8.25 1.14
C ALA A 72 -15.97 -7.05 1.12
N LEU A 73 -14.95 -7.10 0.27
CA LEU A 73 -13.97 -6.01 0.10
C LEU A 73 -14.57 -4.81 -0.65
N GLU A 74 -15.44 -5.06 -1.64
CA GLU A 74 -16.09 -4.00 -2.41
C GLU A 74 -16.95 -3.09 -1.52
N ARG A 75 -17.48 -3.59 -0.45
CA ARG A 75 -18.20 -2.78 0.55
C ARG A 75 -17.34 -1.70 1.18
N ASN A 76 -16.01 -1.90 1.25
CA ASN A 76 -15.10 -0.89 1.76
C ASN A 76 -15.00 0.33 0.84
N PHE A 77 -15.44 0.24 -0.41
CA PHE A 77 -15.52 1.37 -1.33
C PHE A 77 -16.38 2.52 -0.79
N THR A 78 -17.36 2.22 0.05
CA THR A 78 -18.21 3.24 0.68
C THR A 78 -17.44 4.20 1.60
N ILE A 79 -16.25 3.81 2.07
CA ILE A 79 -15.36 4.67 2.88
C ILE A 79 -14.81 5.82 2.05
N PHE A 80 -14.53 5.55 0.77
CA PHE A 80 -14.00 6.54 -0.17
C PHE A 80 -15.13 7.36 -0.82
N ASN A 81 -16.37 6.92 -0.69
CA ASN A 81 -17.56 7.56 -1.27
C ASN A 81 -18.38 8.20 -0.14
N GLU A 82 -18.14 9.48 0.14
CA GLU A 82 -18.76 10.24 1.25
C GLU A 82 -20.28 10.48 1.08
N THR A 83 -21.05 9.53 0.56
CA THR A 83 -22.49 9.68 0.54
C THR A 83 -23.07 9.46 1.95
N LYS A 84 -23.76 10.48 2.48
CA LYS A 84 -24.45 10.42 3.80
C LYS A 84 -25.34 9.17 3.95
N LYS A 85 -25.88 8.65 2.86
CA LYS A 85 -26.72 7.43 2.83
C LYS A 85 -25.92 6.16 3.15
N SER A 86 -24.68 6.04 2.66
CA SER A 86 -23.88 4.83 2.93
C SER A 86 -23.44 4.76 4.38
N ARG A 87 -23.02 5.85 5.00
CA ARG A 87 -22.67 5.92 6.43
C ARG A 87 -23.85 5.57 7.34
N PHE A 88 -25.03 6.04 7.01
CA PHE A 88 -26.25 5.73 7.78
C PHE A 88 -26.58 4.23 7.71
N MET A 89 -26.53 3.62 6.54
CA MET A 89 -26.81 2.19 6.35
C MET A 89 -25.79 1.30 7.07
N ILE A 90 -24.50 1.62 6.97
CA ILE A 90 -23.43 0.88 7.67
C ILE A 90 -23.65 0.92 9.18
N LYS A 91 -23.93 2.10 9.73
CA LYS A 91 -24.20 2.29 11.17
C LYS A 91 -25.49 1.62 11.61
N LEU A 92 -26.56 1.73 10.82
CA LEU A 92 -27.88 1.17 11.14
C LEU A 92 -27.85 -0.37 11.15
N LEU A 93 -27.14 -0.98 10.23
CA LEU A 93 -27.11 -2.44 10.07
C LEU A 93 -25.96 -3.10 10.86
N ASN A 94 -25.16 -2.32 11.59
CA ASN A 94 -23.97 -2.79 12.34
C ASN A 94 -23.16 -3.82 11.54
N LEU A 95 -22.94 -3.51 10.26
CA LEU A 95 -22.32 -4.43 9.33
C LEU A 95 -20.84 -4.65 9.71
N PRO A 96 -20.35 -5.88 9.82
CA PRO A 96 -18.94 -6.14 10.00
C PRO A 96 -18.16 -5.58 8.80
N GLY A 97 -17.05 -4.87 9.04
CA GLY A 97 -16.20 -4.31 8.00
C GLY A 97 -16.20 -2.78 7.91
N ASP A 98 -16.63 -2.07 8.95
CA ASP A 98 -16.31 -0.65 9.09
C ASP A 98 -14.80 -0.51 9.37
N MET A 99 -14.06 -0.16 8.33
CA MET A 99 -12.61 0.04 8.41
C MET A 99 -12.25 1.11 9.43
N THR A 100 -13.08 2.13 9.62
CA THR A 100 -12.89 3.18 10.63
C THR A 100 -12.90 2.59 12.03
N LYS A 101 -13.86 1.69 12.29
CA LYS A 101 -13.93 0.98 13.56
C LYS A 101 -12.77 0.01 13.74
N ALA A 102 -12.43 -0.76 12.68
CA ALA A 102 -11.32 -1.71 12.72
C ALA A 102 -9.98 -1.02 13.02
N VAL A 103 -9.74 0.17 12.42
CA VAL A 103 -8.54 0.99 12.73
C VAL A 103 -8.54 1.45 14.17
N ALA A 104 -9.69 1.97 14.67
CA ALA A 104 -9.78 2.48 16.04
C ALA A 104 -9.60 1.36 17.07
N ASP A 105 -10.31 0.25 16.90
CA ASP A 105 -10.22 -0.92 17.78
C ASP A 105 -8.78 -1.46 17.81
N HIS A 106 -8.16 -1.63 16.64
CA HIS A 106 -6.79 -2.12 16.54
C HIS A 106 -5.77 -1.19 17.19
N PHE A 107 -5.91 0.13 17.01
CA PHE A 107 -5.08 1.12 17.67
C PHE A 107 -5.25 1.07 19.19
N ASP A 108 -6.49 1.02 19.67
CA ASP A 108 -6.80 1.02 21.10
C ASP A 108 -6.32 -0.26 21.80
N GLU A 109 -6.40 -1.40 21.13
CA GLU A 109 -5.92 -2.69 21.62
C GLU A 109 -4.39 -2.78 21.64
N GLN A 110 -3.73 -2.23 20.62
CA GLN A 110 -2.30 -2.46 20.41
C GLN A 110 -1.41 -1.39 21.05
N VAL A 111 -1.83 -0.13 21.10
CA VAL A 111 -1.01 0.96 21.63
C VAL A 111 -1.42 1.28 23.06
N THR A 112 -0.65 0.77 24.02
CA THR A 112 -0.94 0.90 25.46
C THR A 112 -0.19 2.05 26.13
N ASP A 113 0.98 2.44 25.57
CA ASP A 113 1.79 3.54 26.09
C ASP A 113 1.12 4.90 25.79
N PRO A 114 0.78 5.71 26.83
CA PRO A 114 0.13 7.01 26.65
C PRO A 114 0.95 8.00 25.81
N ALA A 115 2.28 8.01 25.93
CA ALA A 115 3.14 8.92 25.19
C ALA A 115 3.17 8.54 23.71
N LEU A 116 3.25 7.25 23.39
CA LEU A 116 3.17 6.76 22.02
C LEU A 116 1.78 6.96 21.40
N ARG A 117 0.71 6.90 22.17
CA ARG A 117 -0.65 7.20 21.68
C ARG A 117 -0.76 8.59 21.09
N GLU A 118 -0.15 9.59 21.69
CA GLU A 118 -0.17 10.97 21.19
C GLU A 118 0.53 11.10 19.83
N VAL A 119 1.66 10.44 19.65
CA VAL A 119 2.47 10.56 18.42
C VAL A 119 2.06 9.59 17.31
N LEU A 120 1.37 8.50 17.66
CA LEU A 120 0.95 7.47 16.69
C LEU A 120 -0.49 7.60 16.23
N LYS A 121 -1.29 8.48 16.83
CA LYS A 121 -2.69 8.71 16.45
C LYS A 121 -2.77 9.65 15.25
N PRO A 122 -3.29 9.19 14.08
CA PRO A 122 -3.47 10.06 12.93
C PRO A 122 -4.51 11.16 13.20
N ASP A 123 -4.20 12.37 12.74
CA ASP A 123 -5.06 13.56 12.83
C ASP A 123 -5.90 13.80 11.55
N TYR A 124 -5.80 12.91 10.58
CA TYR A 124 -6.50 12.99 9.28
C TYR A 124 -7.50 11.84 9.12
N ALA A 125 -8.49 12.06 8.24
CA ALA A 125 -9.52 11.05 7.96
C ALA A 125 -8.93 9.81 7.28
N ILE A 126 -9.46 8.63 7.63
CA ILE A 126 -9.12 7.38 6.97
C ILE A 126 -9.42 7.47 5.47
N GLY A 127 -8.52 6.96 4.64
CA GLY A 127 -8.62 7.05 3.18
C GLY A 127 -7.88 8.24 2.57
N CYS A 128 -7.53 9.29 3.34
CA CYS A 128 -6.69 10.39 2.85
C CYS A 128 -5.24 9.95 2.54
N LYS A 129 -4.79 8.89 3.21
CA LYS A 129 -3.53 8.19 2.91
C LYS A 129 -3.80 6.70 2.90
N ARG A 130 -2.91 5.93 2.23
CA ARG A 130 -3.01 4.47 2.19
C ARG A 130 -2.99 3.89 3.60
N VAL A 131 -3.98 3.08 3.93
CA VAL A 131 -4.03 2.34 5.20
C VAL A 131 -2.98 1.24 5.17
N VAL A 132 -2.25 1.11 6.26
CA VAL A 132 -1.26 0.05 6.46
C VAL A 132 -1.95 -1.19 7.03
N ILE A 133 -1.55 -2.38 6.58
CA ILE A 133 -2.05 -3.67 7.08
C ILE A 133 -0.91 -4.35 7.83
N SER A 134 -1.01 -4.44 9.15
CA SER A 134 0.03 -5.07 9.98
C SER A 134 -0.50 -5.42 11.37
N ASP A 135 -0.09 -6.58 11.88
CA ASP A 135 -0.36 -7.01 13.26
C ASP A 135 0.81 -6.68 14.20
N ASP A 136 2.00 -6.43 13.68
CA ASP A 136 3.27 -6.36 14.41
C ASP A 136 3.86 -4.94 14.47
N TYR A 137 3.32 -3.99 13.70
CA TYR A 137 3.87 -2.63 13.62
C TYR A 137 3.80 -1.88 14.95
N TYR A 138 2.62 -1.80 15.56
CA TYR A 138 2.46 -1.13 16.85
C TYR A 138 3.22 -1.82 18.00
N PRO A 139 3.22 -3.16 18.11
CA PRO A 139 4.07 -3.85 19.07
C PRO A 139 5.56 -3.60 18.88
N ALA A 140 6.03 -3.49 17.63
CA ALA A 140 7.42 -3.18 17.35
C ALA A 140 7.82 -1.79 17.83
N LEU A 141 6.96 -0.79 17.67
CA LEU A 141 7.23 0.58 18.12
C LEU A 141 7.23 0.74 19.65
N GLN A 142 6.65 -0.20 20.39
CA GLN A 142 6.61 -0.22 21.86
C GLN A 142 7.74 -1.04 22.49
N ARG A 143 8.70 -1.53 21.71
CA ARG A 143 9.87 -2.24 22.25
C ARG A 143 10.81 -1.24 22.94
N GLU A 144 11.46 -1.68 24.01
CA GLU A 144 12.40 -0.87 24.80
C GLU A 144 13.58 -0.31 23.98
N ASN A 145 13.97 -1.02 22.91
CA ASN A 145 15.04 -0.59 22.00
C ASN A 145 14.57 0.28 20.83
N VAL A 146 13.32 0.72 20.81
CA VAL A 146 12.72 1.51 19.71
C VAL A 146 12.25 2.85 20.20
N THR A 147 12.62 3.91 19.48
CA THR A 147 12.15 5.28 19.72
C THR A 147 11.46 5.81 18.47
N VAL A 148 10.34 6.51 18.64
CA VAL A 148 9.68 7.23 17.55
C VAL A 148 10.05 8.70 17.63
N GLU A 149 10.67 9.21 16.58
CA GLU A 149 11.09 10.61 16.46
C GLU A 149 10.15 11.34 15.48
N THR A 150 9.58 12.45 15.95
CA THR A 150 8.63 13.25 15.17
C THR A 150 9.19 14.59 14.69
N SER A 151 10.35 15.00 15.23
CA SER A 151 11.06 16.20 14.75
C SER A 151 11.47 16.01 13.29
N GLY A 152 11.33 17.09 12.51
CA GLY A 152 11.75 17.08 11.12
C GLY A 152 13.27 16.83 10.99
N ILE A 153 13.67 16.13 9.95
CA ILE A 153 15.10 15.96 9.63
C ILE A 153 15.58 17.23 8.93
N GLU A 154 16.58 17.87 9.48
CA GLU A 154 17.26 19.01 8.84
C GLU A 154 18.27 18.50 7.80
N LYS A 155 19.15 17.58 8.22
CA LYS A 155 20.17 17.00 7.33
C LYS A 155 20.71 15.67 7.85
N ILE A 156 21.26 14.90 6.92
CA ILE A 156 22.05 13.71 7.21
C ILE A 156 23.51 14.11 7.31
N THR A 157 24.17 13.70 8.39
CA THR A 157 25.56 13.98 8.66
C THR A 157 26.45 12.76 8.39
N LYS A 158 27.75 12.88 8.56
CA LYS A 158 28.68 11.73 8.44
C LYS A 158 28.43 10.63 9.48
N THR A 159 27.84 10.97 10.61
CA THR A 159 27.69 10.06 11.76
C THR A 159 26.24 9.82 12.16
N GLY A 160 25.25 10.43 11.46
CA GLY A 160 23.87 10.25 11.83
C GLY A 160 22.93 11.29 11.22
N ILE A 161 21.92 11.72 11.97
CA ILE A 161 20.85 12.62 11.53
C ILE A 161 20.76 13.80 12.49
N GLN A 162 20.72 15.01 11.96
CA GLN A 162 20.39 16.22 12.70
C GLN A 162 18.93 16.59 12.44
N THR A 163 18.20 16.86 13.52
CA THR A 163 16.80 17.29 13.49
C THR A 163 16.69 18.82 13.55
N VAL A 164 15.52 19.34 13.14
CA VAL A 164 15.29 20.81 13.05
C VAL A 164 15.32 21.54 14.40
N ASP A 165 15.17 20.82 15.50
CA ASP A 165 15.34 21.32 16.87
C ASP A 165 16.82 21.42 17.30
N GLY A 166 17.75 21.00 16.41
CA GLY A 166 19.19 21.07 16.62
C GLY A 166 19.80 19.83 17.28
N GLU A 167 19.00 18.83 17.64
CA GLU A 167 19.52 17.57 18.17
C GLU A 167 20.25 16.77 17.09
N THR A 168 21.25 16.00 17.52
CA THR A 168 22.04 15.12 16.64
C THR A 168 21.98 13.69 17.14
N HIS A 169 21.42 12.82 16.34
CA HIS A 169 21.30 11.40 16.62
C HIS A 169 22.36 10.63 15.84
N VAL A 170 23.16 9.80 16.55
CA VAL A 170 24.26 9.02 15.95
C VAL A 170 23.75 7.63 15.59
N PHE A 171 24.01 7.18 14.36
CA PHE A 171 23.60 5.89 13.84
C PHE A 171 24.73 5.19 13.08
N ASP A 172 24.72 3.86 13.14
CA ASP A 172 25.60 3.00 12.34
C ASP A 172 25.03 2.75 10.94
N SER A 173 23.70 2.81 10.81
CA SER A 173 23.00 2.55 9.56
C SER A 173 21.72 3.35 9.47
N ILE A 174 21.38 3.80 8.24
CA ILE A 174 20.12 4.47 7.94
C ILE A 174 19.37 3.64 6.90
N VAL A 175 18.11 3.31 7.19
CA VAL A 175 17.19 2.59 6.29
C VAL A 175 16.14 3.57 5.78
N TYR A 176 16.08 3.74 4.48
CA TYR A 176 15.13 4.64 3.83
C TYR A 176 13.81 3.91 3.52
N GLY A 177 12.76 4.25 4.25
CA GLY A 177 11.37 3.87 3.98
C GLY A 177 10.55 5.02 3.41
N THR A 178 11.17 5.90 2.62
CA THR A 178 10.63 7.21 2.19
C THR A 178 9.63 7.12 1.05
N GLY A 179 9.41 5.93 0.48
CA GLY A 179 8.48 5.69 -0.62
C GLY A 179 9.12 5.79 -2.00
N PHE A 180 8.27 5.79 -3.01
CA PHE A 180 8.64 5.81 -4.42
C PHE A 180 7.94 6.97 -5.12
N ALA A 181 8.46 7.40 -6.27
CA ALA A 181 7.79 8.32 -7.19
C ALA A 181 6.64 7.59 -7.91
N SER A 182 5.53 7.42 -7.20
CA SER A 182 4.40 6.57 -7.63
C SER A 182 3.62 7.13 -8.83
N THR A 183 3.90 8.36 -9.24
CA THR A 183 3.32 9.03 -10.41
C THR A 183 4.19 8.92 -11.65
N ASP A 184 5.45 8.50 -11.51
CA ASP A 184 6.41 8.35 -12.61
C ASP A 184 6.25 6.95 -13.21
N PHE A 185 5.09 6.73 -13.86
CA PHE A 185 4.78 5.46 -14.49
C PHE A 185 5.84 5.10 -15.54
N LEU A 186 6.30 3.85 -15.50
CA LEU A 186 7.27 3.24 -16.42
C LEU A 186 8.67 3.89 -16.43
N ALA A 187 8.92 4.97 -15.70
CA ALA A 187 10.27 5.51 -15.60
C ALA A 187 11.24 4.47 -14.97
N PRO A 188 12.46 4.31 -15.48
CA PRO A 188 13.14 5.12 -16.51
C PRO A 188 13.02 4.56 -17.95
N LEU A 189 11.96 3.85 -18.30
CA LEU A 189 11.81 3.25 -19.62
C LEU A 189 11.49 4.32 -20.68
N ASP A 190 12.21 4.27 -21.80
CA ASP A 190 11.90 5.04 -23.00
C ASP A 190 11.03 4.19 -23.92
N VAL A 191 9.79 4.62 -24.15
CA VAL A 191 8.83 3.92 -25.02
C VAL A 191 8.46 4.82 -26.16
N SER A 192 8.76 4.37 -27.39
CA SER A 192 8.43 5.10 -28.62
C SER A 192 7.23 4.47 -29.31
N GLY A 193 6.23 5.28 -29.60
CA GLY A 193 5.03 4.92 -30.33
C GLY A 193 5.12 5.19 -31.84
N THR A 194 3.97 5.17 -32.51
CA THR A 194 3.88 5.51 -33.93
C THR A 194 4.27 6.97 -34.18
N GLN A 195 4.84 7.23 -35.36
CA GLN A 195 5.28 8.57 -35.79
C GLN A 195 6.32 9.20 -34.82
N GLY A 196 7.03 8.40 -34.06
CA GLY A 196 8.08 8.87 -33.15
C GLY A 196 7.55 9.55 -31.89
N VAL A 197 6.27 9.35 -31.53
CA VAL A 197 5.74 9.86 -30.26
C VAL A 197 6.43 9.17 -29.10
N ASP A 198 7.02 9.96 -28.21
CA ASP A 198 7.63 9.48 -26.98
C ASP A 198 6.60 9.45 -25.84
N LEU A 199 6.60 8.37 -25.05
CA LEU A 199 5.65 8.15 -23.97
C LEU A 199 5.77 9.20 -22.86
N ASN A 200 6.98 9.54 -22.44
CA ASN A 200 7.21 10.53 -21.41
C ASN A 200 6.69 11.92 -21.83
N SER A 201 6.87 12.24 -23.13
CA SER A 201 6.32 13.47 -23.72
C SER A 201 4.80 13.46 -23.79
N ALA A 202 4.19 12.31 -24.12
CA ALA A 202 2.73 12.16 -24.12
C ALA A 202 2.12 12.32 -22.72
N TRP A 203 2.86 11.92 -21.69
CA TRP A 203 2.42 11.96 -20.29
C TRP A 203 2.93 13.17 -19.50
N LYS A 204 3.45 14.19 -20.16
CA LYS A 204 4.00 15.40 -19.49
C LYS A 204 3.03 16.09 -18.53
N ASP A 205 1.73 16.03 -18.82
CA ASP A 205 0.66 16.64 -18.03
C ASP A 205 -0.02 15.64 -17.07
N GLY A 206 0.48 14.41 -17.02
CA GLY A 206 -0.01 13.31 -16.20
C GLY A 206 -0.17 12.02 -17.01
N ALA A 207 0.06 10.88 -16.36
CA ALA A 207 -0.07 9.59 -17.02
C ALA A 207 -1.53 9.21 -17.22
N GLU A 208 -1.92 8.90 -18.46
CA GLU A 208 -3.26 8.48 -18.86
C GLU A 208 -3.24 7.22 -19.70
N ALA A 209 -4.23 6.35 -19.52
CA ALA A 209 -4.43 5.17 -20.35
C ALA A 209 -5.89 4.73 -20.32
N TYR A 210 -6.38 4.19 -21.43
CA TYR A 210 -7.71 3.61 -21.50
C TYR A 210 -7.78 2.35 -20.63
N LEU A 211 -8.63 2.35 -19.61
CA LEU A 211 -8.74 1.32 -18.58
C LEU A 211 -7.40 1.00 -17.84
N GLY A 212 -6.43 1.91 -17.91
CA GLY A 212 -5.08 1.67 -17.42
C GLY A 212 -4.31 0.62 -18.24
N ILE A 213 -4.72 0.30 -19.47
CA ILE A 213 -4.18 -0.80 -20.27
C ILE A 213 -3.54 -0.30 -21.57
N THR A 214 -4.27 0.51 -22.35
CA THR A 214 -3.84 0.93 -23.69
C THR A 214 -3.85 2.44 -23.83
N MET A 215 -3.13 2.95 -24.81
CA MET A 215 -3.09 4.38 -25.09
C MET A 215 -2.92 4.67 -26.59
N PRO A 216 -3.43 5.82 -27.07
CA PRO A 216 -3.30 6.23 -28.46
C PRO A 216 -1.84 6.34 -28.89
N ASN A 217 -1.55 6.00 -30.13
CA ASN A 217 -0.22 6.02 -30.75
C ASN A 217 0.79 4.96 -30.26
N PHE A 218 0.38 4.05 -29.38
CA PHE A 218 1.22 2.95 -28.92
C PHE A 218 0.54 1.60 -29.21
N PRO A 219 0.43 1.22 -30.50
CA PRO A 219 -0.22 -0.03 -30.90
C PRO A 219 0.51 -1.25 -30.32
N ASN A 220 -0.24 -2.28 -29.96
CA ASN A 220 0.26 -3.52 -29.36
C ASN A 220 1.01 -3.34 -28.04
N PHE A 221 0.96 -2.16 -27.46
CA PHE A 221 1.51 -1.88 -26.14
C PHE A 221 0.40 -1.95 -25.08
N PHE A 222 0.52 -2.90 -24.15
CA PHE A 222 -0.42 -3.11 -23.08
C PHE A 222 0.26 -2.97 -21.73
N MET A 223 -0.41 -2.29 -20.81
CA MET A 223 0.04 -2.16 -19.43
C MET A 223 -0.88 -2.96 -18.52
N LEU A 224 -0.32 -3.57 -17.49
CA LEU A 224 -1.07 -4.11 -16.36
C LEU A 224 -0.82 -3.19 -15.15
N TYR A 225 -1.87 -2.89 -14.40
CA TYR A 225 -1.79 -1.96 -13.27
C TYR A 225 -1.27 -0.57 -13.69
N GLY A 226 -1.70 -0.09 -14.85
CA GLY A 226 -1.28 1.21 -15.37
C GLY A 226 -1.97 2.40 -14.67
N PRO A 227 -1.88 3.60 -15.26
CA PRO A 227 -2.40 4.83 -14.67
C PRO A 227 -3.86 4.72 -14.24
N ASN A 228 -4.18 5.31 -13.07
CA ASN A 228 -5.52 5.41 -12.49
C ASN A 228 -6.21 4.07 -12.16
N THR A 229 -5.45 2.98 -12.01
CA THR A 229 -6.00 1.65 -11.66
C THR A 229 -5.67 1.20 -10.23
N ASN A 230 -5.10 2.08 -9.41
CA ASN A 230 -4.79 1.73 -8.02
C ASN A 230 -6.07 1.61 -7.18
N LEU A 231 -6.23 0.47 -6.51
CA LEU A 231 -7.36 0.19 -5.63
C LEU A 231 -6.93 0.28 -4.15
N GLY A 232 -7.69 1.03 -3.35
CA GLY A 232 -7.48 1.13 -1.90
C GLY A 232 -8.36 0.18 -1.07
N HIS A 233 -9.33 -0.50 -1.68
CA HIS A 233 -10.39 -1.24 -0.97
C HIS A 233 -10.54 -2.68 -1.42
N ASN A 234 -9.99 -3.07 -2.57
CA ASN A 234 -10.17 -4.40 -3.15
C ASN A 234 -8.85 -4.96 -3.70
N SER A 235 -8.89 -6.16 -4.25
CA SER A 235 -7.73 -6.91 -4.73
C SER A 235 -7.20 -6.36 -6.06
N ILE A 236 -5.98 -5.88 -6.06
CA ILE A 236 -5.22 -5.52 -7.26
C ILE A 236 -5.03 -6.74 -8.19
N ILE A 237 -4.79 -7.93 -7.60
CA ILE A 237 -4.62 -9.16 -8.38
C ILE A 237 -5.88 -9.48 -9.18
N PHE A 238 -7.07 -9.32 -8.58
CA PHE A 238 -8.33 -9.53 -9.30
C PHE A 238 -8.48 -8.56 -10.48
N MET A 239 -8.13 -7.30 -10.28
CA MET A 239 -8.16 -6.30 -11.35
C MET A 239 -7.16 -6.65 -12.47
N ILE A 240 -5.94 -7.07 -12.13
CA ILE A 240 -4.94 -7.50 -13.12
C ILE A 240 -5.45 -8.71 -13.92
N GLU A 241 -6.11 -9.68 -13.28
CA GLU A 241 -6.74 -10.80 -14.00
C GLU A 241 -7.76 -10.32 -15.04
N CYS A 242 -8.63 -9.35 -14.68
CA CYS A 242 -9.57 -8.75 -15.61
C CYS A 242 -8.85 -8.00 -16.76
N GLN A 243 -7.74 -7.33 -16.47
CA GLN A 243 -6.93 -6.66 -17.49
C GLN A 243 -6.27 -7.66 -18.45
N VAL A 244 -5.78 -8.79 -17.92
CA VAL A 244 -5.23 -9.89 -18.75
C VAL A 244 -6.31 -10.47 -19.67
N ASP A 245 -7.52 -10.74 -19.15
CA ASP A 245 -8.64 -11.23 -19.96
C ASP A 245 -9.01 -10.23 -21.08
N TYR A 246 -8.96 -8.93 -20.79
CA TYR A 246 -9.17 -7.89 -21.80
C TYR A 246 -8.08 -7.93 -22.87
N VAL A 247 -6.80 -8.00 -22.49
CA VAL A 247 -5.67 -8.09 -23.44
C VAL A 247 -5.79 -9.33 -24.32
N LEU A 248 -6.09 -10.50 -23.75
CA LEU A 248 -6.30 -11.74 -24.50
C LEU A 248 -7.45 -11.59 -25.51
N SER A 249 -8.57 -10.96 -25.09
CA SER A 249 -9.70 -10.70 -26.00
C SER A 249 -9.33 -9.76 -27.16
N CYS A 250 -8.41 -8.83 -26.93
CA CYS A 250 -7.88 -7.96 -27.98
C CYS A 250 -7.02 -8.76 -28.98
N LEU A 251 -6.13 -9.63 -28.48
CA LEU A 251 -5.30 -10.49 -29.31
C LEU A 251 -6.13 -11.47 -30.16
N ASP A 252 -7.15 -12.09 -29.56
CA ASP A 252 -8.07 -12.96 -30.29
C ASP A 252 -8.79 -12.22 -31.45
N LYS A 253 -9.16 -10.96 -31.24
CA LYS A 253 -9.76 -10.13 -32.29
C LYS A 253 -8.77 -9.79 -33.39
N LEU A 254 -7.53 -9.45 -33.06
CA LEU A 254 -6.47 -9.20 -34.03
C LEU A 254 -6.26 -10.44 -34.93
N ASP A 255 -6.17 -11.62 -34.33
CA ASP A 255 -5.99 -12.88 -35.07
C ASP A 255 -7.19 -13.16 -35.97
N ALA A 256 -8.41 -13.04 -35.45
CA ALA A 256 -9.64 -13.26 -36.24
C ALA A 256 -9.75 -12.30 -37.44
N GLN A 257 -9.29 -11.07 -37.29
CA GLN A 257 -9.32 -10.07 -38.35
C GLN A 257 -8.06 -10.08 -39.22
N LYS A 258 -7.07 -10.92 -38.92
CA LYS A 258 -5.73 -10.95 -39.56
C LYS A 258 -5.09 -9.55 -39.53
N ALA A 259 -5.35 -8.77 -38.51
CA ALA A 259 -4.77 -7.46 -38.30
C ALA A 259 -3.41 -7.59 -37.60
N THR A 260 -2.49 -6.67 -37.85
CA THR A 260 -1.13 -6.67 -37.28
C THR A 260 -1.01 -5.68 -36.10
N SER A 261 -1.99 -4.83 -35.92
CA SER A 261 -1.97 -3.83 -34.81
C SER A 261 -3.39 -3.44 -34.40
N MET A 262 -3.50 -3.04 -33.16
CA MET A 262 -4.69 -2.54 -32.54
C MET A 262 -4.53 -1.06 -32.20
#